data_d0b699cfa7f8a9674cb3f3784654ff6e
#
_entry.id   d0b699cfa7f8a9674cb3f3784654ff6e
#
_cell.length_a   1.000
_cell.length_b   1.000
_cell.length_c   1.000
_cell.angle_alpha   90.00
_cell.angle_beta   90.00
_cell.angle_gamma   90.00
#
_symmetry.space_group_name_H-M   'P 1'
#
loop_
_entity.id
_entity.type
_entity.pdbx_description
1 polymer ?
#
loop_
_entity_poly.entity_id
_entity_poly.type
_entity_poly.pdbx_seq_one_letter_code
_entity_poly.pdbx_strand_id
1 'polypeptide(L)'
;MKTAIITGASAGIGMELARVLAKAGHPLILVARSEEKLSALKNELEKKHRVSVDYLVKDLSEKNACQEIFDAVQLKKIEIDILINNAGFGDFSDFANADWEKLNQMIQLNITALTHLTKLFLPQMIAKRYGRIMNVASVAAFQPGPYMAVYFATKAYVLSFSEALSGELKETGVSISTLCPGPTESNFMEVSNMSESAFIKGKKFPSSLSVAEYGYKSMMQGKTVAIHGTGNYFLANLNRFVPRKWVVGITSKLMRKAT
;
A
#
# COMPACT_ATOMS: atom_id res chain seq x y z
N MET A 1 -14.53 -18.34 -7.24
CA MET A 1 -13.26 -17.58 -7.20
C MET A 1 -13.54 -16.24 -6.53
N LYS A 2 -12.54 -15.59 -5.95
CA LYS A 2 -12.70 -14.34 -5.19
C LYS A 2 -12.10 -13.18 -5.98
N THR A 3 -12.90 -12.19 -6.36
CA THR A 3 -12.42 -11.06 -7.19
C THR A 3 -11.64 -10.04 -6.35
N ALA A 4 -10.48 -9.64 -6.86
CA ALA A 4 -9.63 -8.65 -6.20
C ALA A 4 -9.55 -7.33 -6.99
N ILE A 5 -9.61 -6.21 -6.28
CA ILE A 5 -9.26 -4.88 -6.81
C ILE A 5 -7.94 -4.41 -6.19
N ILE A 6 -7.03 -3.90 -7.02
CA ILE A 6 -5.68 -3.52 -6.61
C ILE A 6 -5.38 -2.11 -7.09
N THR A 7 -5.09 -1.21 -6.17
CA THR A 7 -4.66 0.15 -6.50
C THR A 7 -3.13 0.25 -6.62
N GLY A 8 -2.65 1.12 -7.50
CA GLY A 8 -1.22 1.25 -7.79
C GLY A 8 -0.63 0.01 -8.48
N ALA A 9 -1.42 -0.67 -9.31
CA ALA A 9 -1.07 -1.95 -9.94
C ALA A 9 -0.04 -1.85 -11.08
N SER A 10 0.35 -0.65 -11.50
CA SER A 10 1.22 -0.46 -12.68
C SER A 10 2.72 -0.65 -12.42
N ALA A 11 3.14 -0.81 -11.17
CA ALA A 11 4.56 -0.98 -10.80
C ALA A 11 4.76 -1.56 -9.40
N GLY A 12 5.98 -1.99 -9.11
CA GLY A 12 6.45 -2.36 -7.77
C GLY A 12 5.58 -3.41 -7.07
N ILE A 13 5.32 -3.20 -5.79
CA ILE A 13 4.58 -4.15 -4.94
C ILE A 13 3.16 -4.40 -5.48
N GLY A 14 2.47 -3.37 -6.00
CA GLY A 14 1.11 -3.51 -6.55
C GLY A 14 1.06 -4.41 -7.78
N MET A 15 2.03 -4.27 -8.69
CA MET A 15 2.16 -5.13 -9.86
C MET A 15 2.47 -6.58 -9.47
N GLU A 16 3.35 -6.78 -8.50
CA GLU A 16 3.68 -8.13 -8.03
C GLU A 16 2.52 -8.76 -7.25
N LEU A 17 1.75 -7.97 -6.47
CA LEU A 17 0.50 -8.45 -5.86
C LEU A 17 -0.51 -8.90 -6.90
N ALA A 18 -0.64 -8.19 -8.03
CA ALA A 18 -1.49 -8.61 -9.14
C ALA A 18 -1.04 -9.96 -9.73
N ARG A 19 0.29 -10.15 -9.92
CA ARG A 19 0.86 -11.42 -10.39
C ARG A 19 0.61 -12.58 -9.41
N VAL A 20 0.81 -12.34 -8.12
CA VAL A 20 0.58 -13.34 -7.06
C VAL A 20 -0.89 -13.75 -6.98
N LEU A 21 -1.81 -12.79 -7.04
CA LEU A 21 -3.26 -13.05 -7.01
C LEU A 21 -3.72 -13.77 -8.29
N ALA A 22 -3.24 -13.37 -9.47
CA ALA A 22 -3.55 -14.05 -10.72
C ALA A 22 -3.06 -15.51 -10.70
N LYS A 23 -1.84 -15.76 -10.20
CA LYS A 23 -1.29 -17.12 -10.00
C LYS A 23 -2.14 -17.94 -9.04
N ALA A 24 -2.77 -17.31 -8.06
CA ALA A 24 -3.70 -17.97 -7.13
C ALA A 24 -5.13 -18.15 -7.70
N GLY A 25 -5.38 -17.75 -8.96
CA GLY A 25 -6.66 -17.94 -9.66
C GLY A 25 -7.71 -16.86 -9.38
N HIS A 26 -7.33 -15.71 -8.84
CA HIS A 26 -8.26 -14.60 -8.57
C HIS A 26 -8.51 -13.76 -9.84
N PRO A 27 -9.79 -13.49 -10.21
CA PRO A 27 -10.11 -12.39 -11.14
C PRO A 27 -9.68 -11.05 -10.58
N LEU A 28 -9.22 -10.12 -11.46
CA LEU A 28 -8.61 -8.88 -11.02
C LEU A 28 -9.25 -7.64 -11.66
N ILE A 29 -9.31 -6.55 -10.87
CA ILE A 29 -9.47 -5.19 -11.35
C ILE A 29 -8.23 -4.40 -10.97
N LEU A 30 -7.49 -3.94 -11.96
CA LEU A 30 -6.25 -3.19 -11.79
C LEU A 30 -6.53 -1.69 -11.87
N VAL A 31 -6.05 -0.91 -10.90
CA VAL A 31 -6.26 0.55 -10.88
C VAL A 31 -4.91 1.26 -10.83
N ALA A 32 -4.64 2.12 -11.81
CA ALA A 32 -3.48 3.02 -11.84
C ALA A 32 -3.68 4.13 -12.89
N ARG A 33 -2.70 5.04 -13.03
CA ARG A 33 -2.73 6.15 -13.99
C ARG A 33 -2.28 5.77 -15.40
N SER A 34 -1.38 4.80 -15.54
CA SER A 34 -0.78 4.43 -16.82
C SER A 34 -1.57 3.31 -17.49
N GLU A 35 -2.37 3.67 -18.51
CA GLU A 35 -3.14 2.72 -19.31
C GLU A 35 -2.25 1.68 -19.99
N GLU A 36 -1.14 2.12 -20.60
CA GLU A 36 -0.19 1.25 -21.29
C GLU A 36 0.31 0.12 -20.37
N LYS A 37 0.75 0.47 -19.14
CA LYS A 37 1.24 -0.52 -18.17
C LYS A 37 0.14 -1.44 -17.66
N LEU A 38 -1.08 -0.92 -17.46
CA LEU A 38 -2.22 -1.73 -17.03
C LEU A 38 -2.64 -2.70 -18.13
N SER A 39 -2.71 -2.26 -19.39
CA SER A 39 -3.03 -3.10 -20.54
C SER A 39 -1.99 -4.20 -20.76
N ALA A 40 -0.71 -3.86 -20.67
CA ALA A 40 0.38 -4.84 -20.76
C ALA A 40 0.29 -5.90 -19.66
N LEU A 41 0.07 -5.46 -18.41
CA LEU A 41 -0.09 -6.38 -17.27
C LEU A 41 -1.33 -7.26 -17.40
N LYS A 42 -2.47 -6.71 -17.82
CA LYS A 42 -3.67 -7.49 -18.12
C LYS A 42 -3.37 -8.62 -19.10
N ASN A 43 -2.78 -8.29 -20.25
CA ASN A 43 -2.45 -9.28 -21.29
C ASN A 43 -1.49 -10.37 -20.80
N GLU A 44 -0.48 -9.97 -19.99
CA GLU A 44 0.44 -10.92 -19.32
C GLU A 44 -0.32 -11.91 -18.44
N LEU A 45 -1.19 -11.39 -17.56
CA LEU A 45 -1.86 -12.18 -16.53
C LEU A 45 -2.92 -13.11 -17.12
N GLU A 46 -3.73 -12.62 -18.08
CA GLU A 46 -4.75 -13.43 -18.77
C GLU A 46 -4.10 -14.56 -19.56
N LYS A 47 -3.03 -14.29 -20.30
CA LYS A 47 -2.30 -15.31 -21.06
C LYS A 47 -1.65 -16.37 -20.16
N LYS A 48 -1.04 -15.94 -19.04
CA LYS A 48 -0.23 -16.81 -18.19
C LYS A 48 -1.06 -17.63 -17.20
N HIS A 49 -2.13 -17.04 -16.66
CA HIS A 49 -2.88 -17.61 -15.54
C HIS A 49 -4.34 -17.94 -15.87
N ARG A 50 -4.84 -17.57 -17.06
CA ARG A 50 -6.22 -17.80 -17.51
C ARG A 50 -7.27 -17.23 -16.55
N VAL A 51 -6.97 -16.12 -15.90
CA VAL A 51 -7.90 -15.37 -15.05
C VAL A 51 -8.45 -14.17 -15.81
N SER A 52 -9.68 -13.75 -15.49
CA SER A 52 -10.23 -12.51 -16.04
C SER A 52 -9.55 -11.30 -15.38
N VAL A 53 -9.08 -10.35 -16.18
CA VAL A 53 -8.47 -9.12 -15.71
C VAL A 53 -9.11 -7.92 -16.38
N ASP A 54 -9.63 -7.01 -15.58
CA ASP A 54 -10.10 -5.70 -16.01
C ASP A 54 -9.16 -4.61 -15.49
N TYR A 55 -9.23 -3.39 -16.05
CA TYR A 55 -8.49 -2.27 -15.50
C TYR A 55 -9.28 -0.95 -15.58
N LEU A 56 -8.97 -0.04 -14.67
CA LEU A 56 -9.52 1.31 -14.60
C LEU A 56 -8.36 2.31 -14.53
N VAL A 57 -8.32 3.21 -15.50
CA VAL A 57 -7.31 4.30 -15.53
C VAL A 57 -7.82 5.44 -14.68
N LYS A 58 -7.22 5.64 -13.49
CA LYS A 58 -7.64 6.66 -12.53
C LYS A 58 -6.45 7.22 -11.75
N ASP A 59 -6.47 8.53 -11.53
CA ASP A 59 -5.64 9.18 -10.51
C ASP A 59 -6.43 9.25 -9.20
N LEU A 60 -6.00 8.47 -8.22
CA LEU A 60 -6.66 8.39 -6.91
C LEU A 60 -6.45 9.62 -6.02
N SER A 61 -5.60 10.56 -6.41
CA SER A 61 -5.47 11.85 -5.72
C SER A 61 -6.61 12.83 -6.08
N GLU A 62 -7.39 12.53 -7.13
CA GLU A 62 -8.52 13.34 -7.55
C GLU A 62 -9.77 13.09 -6.70
N LYS A 63 -10.55 14.15 -6.47
CA LYS A 63 -11.67 14.20 -5.51
C LYS A 63 -12.71 13.09 -5.69
N ASN A 64 -13.08 12.75 -6.93
CA ASN A 64 -14.17 11.81 -7.20
C ASN A 64 -13.69 10.42 -7.62
N ALA A 65 -12.38 10.21 -7.77
CA ALA A 65 -11.82 8.99 -8.34
C ALA A 65 -12.27 7.71 -7.63
N CYS A 66 -12.34 7.72 -6.32
CA CYS A 66 -12.77 6.55 -5.53
C CYS A 66 -14.23 6.20 -5.78
N GLN A 67 -15.12 7.20 -5.84
CA GLN A 67 -16.54 6.99 -6.14
C GLN A 67 -16.72 6.47 -7.56
N GLU A 68 -16.03 7.05 -8.54
CA GLU A 68 -16.09 6.62 -9.94
C GLU A 68 -15.61 5.19 -10.13
N ILE A 69 -14.58 4.75 -9.38
CA ILE A 69 -14.14 3.35 -9.37
C ILE A 69 -15.24 2.44 -8.81
N PHE A 70 -15.82 2.83 -7.68
CA PHE A 70 -16.89 2.05 -7.07
C PHE A 70 -18.09 1.92 -8.01
N ASP A 71 -18.54 3.03 -8.60
CA ASP A 71 -19.68 3.06 -9.53
C ASP A 71 -19.41 2.21 -10.78
N ALA A 72 -18.19 2.27 -11.34
CA ALA A 72 -17.80 1.44 -12.48
C ALA A 72 -17.83 -0.06 -12.16
N VAL A 73 -17.43 -0.44 -10.95
CA VAL A 73 -17.50 -1.83 -10.46
C VAL A 73 -18.95 -2.27 -10.27
N GLN A 74 -19.78 -1.40 -9.66
CA GLN A 74 -21.21 -1.69 -9.44
C GLN A 74 -21.97 -1.82 -10.77
N LEU A 75 -21.69 -0.94 -11.75
CA LEU A 75 -22.30 -1.00 -13.08
C LEU A 75 -22.05 -2.33 -13.79
N LYS A 76 -20.85 -2.89 -13.61
CA LYS A 76 -20.47 -4.21 -14.13
C LYS A 76 -21.02 -5.37 -13.29
N LYS A 77 -21.71 -5.11 -12.18
CA LYS A 77 -22.20 -6.10 -11.22
C LYS A 77 -21.11 -7.04 -10.71
N ILE A 78 -19.89 -6.53 -10.57
CA ILE A 78 -18.75 -7.30 -10.05
C ILE A 78 -18.71 -7.17 -8.53
N GLU A 79 -18.75 -8.30 -7.84
CA GLU A 79 -18.55 -8.34 -6.40
C GLU A 79 -17.05 -8.36 -6.07
N ILE A 80 -16.62 -7.45 -5.21
CA ILE A 80 -15.24 -7.38 -4.72
C ILE A 80 -15.13 -8.14 -3.39
N ASP A 81 -14.25 -9.13 -3.39
CA ASP A 81 -13.93 -9.96 -2.21
C ASP A 81 -12.62 -9.56 -1.55
N ILE A 82 -11.70 -9.00 -2.34
CA ILE A 82 -10.37 -8.61 -1.90
C ILE A 82 -10.12 -7.18 -2.36
N LEU A 83 -9.83 -6.28 -1.40
CA LEU A 83 -9.43 -4.89 -1.67
C LEU A 83 -7.98 -4.69 -1.27
N ILE A 84 -7.13 -4.29 -2.23
CA ILE A 84 -5.73 -3.98 -1.97
C ILE A 84 -5.48 -2.49 -2.21
N ASN A 85 -5.41 -1.73 -1.13
CA ASN A 85 -5.03 -0.34 -1.10
C ASN A 85 -3.50 -0.25 -1.05
N ASN A 86 -2.88 -0.29 -2.24
CA ASN A 86 -1.42 -0.24 -2.37
C ASN A 86 -0.93 1.11 -2.95
N ALA A 87 -1.75 1.84 -3.70
CA ALA A 87 -1.36 3.12 -4.26
C ALA A 87 -0.83 4.07 -3.19
N GLY A 88 0.29 4.69 -3.46
CA GLY A 88 0.93 5.64 -2.55
C GLY A 88 2.31 6.04 -3.02
N PHE A 89 2.77 7.19 -2.58
CA PHE A 89 4.13 7.67 -2.81
C PHE A 89 4.67 8.40 -1.59
N GLY A 90 5.97 8.68 -1.60
CA GLY A 90 6.67 9.49 -0.60
C GLY A 90 7.36 10.68 -1.23
N ASP A 91 7.84 11.59 -0.41
CA ASP A 91 8.69 12.68 -0.81
C ASP A 91 9.79 12.90 0.24
N PHE A 92 11.03 12.95 -0.24
CA PHE A 92 12.20 13.23 0.59
C PHE A 92 12.63 14.67 0.37
N SER A 93 12.19 15.55 1.26
CA SER A 93 12.44 16.99 1.19
C SER A 93 12.50 17.61 2.59
N ASP A 94 13.18 18.74 2.71
CA ASP A 94 13.04 19.60 3.87
C ASP A 94 11.64 20.21 3.86
N PHE A 95 10.90 20.04 4.95
CA PHE A 95 9.47 20.43 5.03
C PHE A 95 9.24 21.91 4.73
N ALA A 96 10.16 22.80 5.14
CA ALA A 96 10.03 24.23 4.90
C ALA A 96 10.11 24.60 3.40
N ASN A 97 10.77 23.76 2.60
CA ASN A 97 10.98 23.97 1.17
C ASN A 97 10.19 22.99 0.30
N ALA A 98 9.39 22.11 0.91
CA ALA A 98 8.60 21.10 0.19
C ALA A 98 7.48 21.77 -0.61
N ASP A 99 7.21 21.23 -1.80
CA ASP A 99 6.07 21.62 -2.62
C ASP A 99 4.76 21.20 -1.95
N TRP A 100 3.91 22.17 -1.62
CA TRP A 100 2.63 21.95 -0.98
C TRP A 100 1.71 21.06 -1.82
N GLU A 101 1.63 21.26 -3.12
CA GLU A 101 0.75 20.46 -3.99
C GLU A 101 1.15 18.98 -3.97
N LYS A 102 2.45 18.69 -3.98
CA LYS A 102 2.96 17.33 -3.87
C LYS A 102 2.64 16.71 -2.50
N LEU A 103 2.78 17.47 -1.42
CA LEU A 103 2.42 17.02 -0.07
C LEU A 103 0.91 16.77 0.05
N ASN A 104 0.09 17.66 -0.49
CA ASN A 104 -1.37 17.52 -0.51
C ASN A 104 -1.80 16.29 -1.31
N GLN A 105 -1.26 16.09 -2.51
CA GLN A 105 -1.50 14.88 -3.30
C GLN A 105 -1.10 13.60 -2.55
N MET A 106 0.00 13.62 -1.80
CA MET A 106 0.42 12.50 -0.96
C MET A 106 -0.62 12.19 0.12
N ILE A 107 -1.17 13.19 0.79
CA ILE A 107 -2.23 13.02 1.79
C ILE A 107 -3.50 12.46 1.14
N GLN A 108 -3.90 13.03 0.00
CA GLN A 108 -5.08 12.57 -0.75
C GLN A 108 -4.94 11.11 -1.16
N LEU A 109 -3.79 10.71 -1.70
CA LEU A 109 -3.57 9.35 -2.16
C LEU A 109 -3.37 8.36 -1.01
N ASN A 110 -2.45 8.67 -0.07
CA ASN A 110 -2.05 7.70 0.95
C ASN A 110 -3.08 7.56 2.09
N ILE A 111 -3.90 8.58 2.34
CA ILE A 111 -4.90 8.60 3.42
C ILE A 111 -6.32 8.60 2.86
N THR A 112 -6.71 9.67 2.16
CA THR A 112 -8.11 9.90 1.77
C THR A 112 -8.62 8.80 0.85
N ALA A 113 -7.90 8.50 -0.22
CA ALA A 113 -8.30 7.49 -1.20
C ALA A 113 -8.39 6.09 -0.57
N LEU A 114 -7.40 5.69 0.22
CA LEU A 114 -7.39 4.41 0.94
C LEU A 114 -8.59 4.28 1.88
N THR A 115 -8.84 5.31 2.67
CA THR A 115 -9.96 5.36 3.62
C THR A 115 -11.31 5.31 2.88
N HIS A 116 -11.45 6.08 1.79
CA HIS A 116 -12.68 6.16 1.02
C HIS A 116 -12.99 4.84 0.29
N LEU A 117 -12.01 4.23 -0.39
CA LEU A 117 -12.21 2.92 -1.02
C LEU A 117 -12.58 1.85 0.02
N THR A 118 -11.92 1.85 1.18
CA THR A 118 -12.29 0.95 2.28
C THR A 118 -13.74 1.17 2.70
N LYS A 119 -14.17 2.44 2.91
CA LYS A 119 -15.55 2.79 3.27
C LYS A 119 -16.57 2.34 2.23
N LEU A 120 -16.27 2.47 0.94
CA LEU A 120 -17.17 2.10 -0.14
C LEU A 120 -17.36 0.58 -0.27
N PHE A 121 -16.27 -0.21 -0.18
CA PHE A 121 -16.34 -1.67 -0.39
C PHE A 121 -16.68 -2.47 0.86
N LEU A 122 -16.40 -1.95 2.06
CA LEU A 122 -16.59 -2.67 3.32
C LEU A 122 -18.04 -3.12 3.58
N PRO A 123 -19.10 -2.31 3.34
CA PRO A 123 -20.48 -2.72 3.63
C PRO A 123 -20.91 -3.99 2.91
N GLN A 124 -20.60 -4.12 1.63
CA GLN A 124 -20.92 -5.33 0.86
C GLN A 124 -20.12 -6.57 1.32
N MET A 125 -18.87 -6.38 1.76
CA MET A 125 -18.07 -7.47 2.33
C MET A 125 -18.67 -7.97 3.66
N ILE A 126 -19.14 -7.07 4.51
CA ILE A 126 -19.82 -7.41 5.77
C ILE A 126 -21.13 -8.15 5.48
N ALA A 127 -21.95 -7.63 4.56
CA ALA A 127 -23.26 -8.24 4.22
C ALA A 127 -23.11 -9.71 3.76
N LYS A 128 -22.06 -10.03 2.98
CA LYS A 128 -21.79 -11.40 2.53
C LYS A 128 -20.90 -12.22 3.49
N ARG A 129 -20.56 -11.66 4.66
CA ARG A 129 -19.72 -12.26 5.68
C ARG A 129 -18.36 -12.77 5.16
N TYR A 130 -17.84 -12.10 4.15
CA TYR A 130 -16.52 -12.39 3.59
C TYR A 130 -15.89 -11.13 2.98
N GLY A 131 -14.66 -10.86 3.37
CA GLY A 131 -13.82 -9.84 2.77
C GLY A 131 -12.36 -9.95 3.24
N ARG A 132 -11.44 -9.57 2.37
CA ARG A 132 -10.02 -9.41 2.71
C ARG A 132 -9.57 -8.04 2.26
N ILE A 133 -9.15 -7.23 3.19
CA ILE A 133 -8.63 -5.89 2.91
C ILE A 133 -7.15 -5.88 3.25
N MET A 134 -6.31 -5.45 2.32
CA MET A 134 -4.90 -5.18 2.57
C MET A 134 -4.62 -3.71 2.36
N ASN A 135 -4.14 -3.04 3.40
CA ASN A 135 -3.62 -1.68 3.34
C ASN A 135 -2.09 -1.71 3.36
N VAL A 136 -1.45 -1.14 2.35
CA VAL A 136 0.02 -1.08 2.28
C VAL A 136 0.52 0.16 3.02
N ALA A 137 0.99 -0.07 4.24
CA ALA A 137 1.69 0.92 5.06
C ALA A 137 3.20 0.94 4.74
N SER A 138 4.04 0.88 5.73
CA SER A 138 5.50 0.81 5.68
C SER A 138 6.05 0.60 7.10
N VAL A 139 7.31 0.20 7.25
CA VAL A 139 8.04 0.34 8.52
C VAL A 139 8.13 1.79 8.99
N ALA A 140 7.97 2.75 8.09
CA ALA A 140 7.84 4.18 8.40
C ALA A 140 6.65 4.48 9.34
N ALA A 141 5.65 3.61 9.41
CA ALA A 141 4.47 3.76 10.27
C ALA A 141 4.79 3.72 11.77
N PHE A 142 5.94 3.15 12.15
CA PHE A 142 6.27 2.89 13.56
C PHE A 142 7.10 4.00 14.21
N GLN A 143 7.55 4.99 13.45
CA GLN A 143 8.47 6.01 13.95
C GLN A 143 8.31 7.35 13.22
N PRO A 144 8.73 8.49 13.81
CA PRO A 144 8.83 9.76 13.09
C PRO A 144 9.99 9.73 12.09
N GLY A 145 9.82 10.36 10.92
CA GLY A 145 10.84 10.41 9.86
C GLY A 145 11.15 11.85 9.42
N PRO A 146 12.19 12.50 9.97
CA PRO A 146 12.69 13.78 9.46
C PRO A 146 12.98 13.68 7.95
N TYR A 147 12.80 14.78 7.23
CA TYR A 147 12.87 14.90 5.76
C TYR A 147 11.81 14.09 4.96
N MET A 148 10.97 13.32 5.63
CA MET A 148 9.81 12.63 5.07
C MET A 148 8.60 12.71 6.03
N ALA A 149 8.46 13.82 6.75
CA ALA A 149 7.50 13.95 7.85
C ALA A 149 6.07 13.57 7.45
N VAL A 150 5.58 14.10 6.32
CA VAL A 150 4.22 13.79 5.82
C VAL A 150 4.08 12.32 5.44
N TYR A 151 5.05 11.75 4.73
CA TYR A 151 5.01 10.33 4.36
C TYR A 151 4.91 9.41 5.58
N PHE A 152 5.79 9.60 6.57
CA PHE A 152 5.78 8.80 7.80
C PHE A 152 4.45 8.96 8.55
N ALA A 153 3.93 10.18 8.63
CA ALA A 153 2.62 10.45 9.24
C ALA A 153 1.48 9.75 8.48
N THR A 154 1.49 9.75 7.13
CA THR A 154 0.47 9.03 6.36
C THR A 154 0.52 7.53 6.61
N LYS A 155 1.72 6.94 6.73
CA LYS A 155 1.88 5.51 6.98
C LYS A 155 1.52 5.13 8.42
N ALA A 156 1.75 6.01 9.39
CA ALA A 156 1.28 5.85 10.77
C ALA A 156 -0.26 5.89 10.84
N TYR A 157 -0.91 6.80 10.08
CA TYR A 157 -2.36 6.81 9.92
C TYR A 157 -2.87 5.46 9.39
N VAL A 158 -2.29 4.95 8.31
CA VAL A 158 -2.73 3.68 7.69
C VAL A 158 -2.62 2.51 8.67
N LEU A 159 -1.55 2.45 9.45
CA LEU A 159 -1.37 1.41 10.47
C LEU A 159 -2.45 1.52 11.54
N SER A 160 -2.58 2.68 12.18
CA SER A 160 -3.55 2.90 13.26
C SER A 160 -5.00 2.69 12.82
N PHE A 161 -5.37 3.21 11.64
CA PHE A 161 -6.68 3.01 11.02
C PHE A 161 -6.99 1.53 10.79
N SER A 162 -6.04 0.77 10.25
CA SER A 162 -6.24 -0.65 9.97
C SER A 162 -6.33 -1.49 11.23
N GLU A 163 -5.53 -1.19 12.26
CA GLU A 163 -5.60 -1.87 13.55
C GLU A 163 -6.95 -1.62 14.25
N ALA A 164 -7.44 -0.37 14.23
CA ALA A 164 -8.76 -0.02 14.77
C ALA A 164 -9.88 -0.78 14.05
N LEU A 165 -9.90 -0.73 12.71
CA LEU A 165 -10.90 -1.47 11.93
C LEU A 165 -10.82 -2.99 12.16
N SER A 166 -9.64 -3.56 12.38
CA SER A 166 -9.53 -5.00 12.65
C SER A 166 -10.25 -5.38 13.95
N GLY A 167 -10.34 -4.46 14.92
CA GLY A 167 -11.13 -4.61 16.13
C GLY A 167 -12.63 -4.58 15.87
N GLU A 168 -13.09 -3.63 15.03
CA GLU A 168 -14.51 -3.47 14.68
C GLU A 168 -15.03 -4.63 13.82
N LEU A 169 -14.17 -5.25 13.01
CA LEU A 169 -14.53 -6.30 12.05
C LEU A 169 -14.53 -7.72 12.64
N LYS A 170 -14.22 -7.87 13.92
CA LYS A 170 -14.37 -9.17 14.60
C LYS A 170 -15.79 -9.69 14.39
N GLU A 171 -15.90 -11.00 14.11
CA GLU A 171 -17.18 -11.69 13.90
C GLU A 171 -17.97 -11.35 12.63
N THR A 172 -17.51 -10.38 11.81
CA THR A 172 -18.16 -10.02 10.53
C THR A 172 -17.82 -10.95 9.38
N GLY A 173 -16.76 -11.76 9.50
CA GLY A 173 -16.21 -12.56 8.40
C GLY A 173 -15.21 -11.77 7.51
N VAL A 174 -15.03 -10.48 7.76
CA VAL A 174 -14.07 -9.61 7.05
C VAL A 174 -12.78 -9.50 7.86
N SER A 175 -11.64 -9.57 7.21
CA SER A 175 -10.35 -9.28 7.84
C SER A 175 -9.61 -8.15 7.13
N ILE A 176 -8.89 -7.36 7.92
CA ILE A 176 -8.01 -6.31 7.42
C ILE A 176 -6.56 -6.61 7.82
N SER A 177 -5.66 -6.44 6.87
CA SER A 177 -4.22 -6.67 7.04
C SER A 177 -3.45 -5.42 6.64
N THR A 178 -2.49 -5.04 7.46
CA THR A 178 -1.58 -3.93 7.18
C THR A 178 -0.23 -4.49 6.77
N LEU A 179 0.11 -4.39 5.50
CA LEU A 179 1.43 -4.78 5.02
C LEU A 179 2.42 -3.64 5.30
N CYS A 180 3.47 -3.92 6.07
CA CYS A 180 4.50 -2.96 6.45
C CYS A 180 5.85 -3.38 5.85
N PRO A 181 6.13 -3.07 4.57
CA PRO A 181 7.43 -3.33 3.98
C PRO A 181 8.47 -2.34 4.50
N GLY A 182 9.73 -2.80 4.55
CA GLY A 182 10.89 -1.92 4.58
C GLY A 182 11.20 -1.37 3.18
N PRO A 183 12.36 -0.74 3.00
CA PRO A 183 12.86 -0.39 1.69
C PRO A 183 12.85 -1.61 0.78
N THR A 184 12.35 -1.45 -0.45
CA THR A 184 12.08 -2.52 -1.40
C THR A 184 12.54 -2.08 -2.78
N GLU A 185 13.12 -2.99 -3.56
CA GLU A 185 13.50 -2.71 -4.96
C GLU A 185 12.24 -2.38 -5.77
N SER A 186 12.03 -1.10 -6.03
CA SER A 186 10.89 -0.56 -6.78
C SER A 186 11.19 0.87 -7.24
N ASN A 187 10.38 1.40 -8.16
CA ASN A 187 10.46 2.80 -8.59
C ASN A 187 10.11 3.82 -7.48
N PHE A 188 9.72 3.34 -6.30
CA PHE A 188 9.39 4.21 -5.17
C PHE A 188 10.55 5.12 -4.75
N MET A 189 11.78 4.60 -4.80
CA MET A 189 12.97 5.37 -4.40
C MET A 189 13.24 6.55 -5.33
N GLU A 190 13.01 6.39 -6.63
CA GLU A 190 13.14 7.45 -7.63
C GLU A 190 12.01 8.48 -7.47
N VAL A 191 10.76 8.00 -7.39
CA VAL A 191 9.56 8.87 -7.24
C VAL A 191 9.62 9.70 -5.95
N SER A 192 10.19 9.15 -4.89
CA SER A 192 10.31 9.81 -3.58
C SER A 192 11.56 10.68 -3.42
N ASN A 193 12.41 10.82 -4.44
CA ASN A 193 13.71 11.51 -4.37
C ASN A 193 14.66 10.93 -3.29
N MET A 194 14.50 9.68 -2.90
CA MET A 194 15.30 9.04 -1.85
C MET A 194 16.64 8.49 -2.33
N SER A 195 16.87 8.41 -3.64
CA SER A 195 18.09 7.85 -4.22
C SER A 195 19.39 8.50 -3.72
N GLU A 196 19.33 9.77 -3.29
CA GLU A 196 20.47 10.52 -2.74
C GLU A 196 20.62 10.38 -1.21
N SER A 197 19.71 9.68 -0.53
CA SER A 197 19.81 9.53 0.92
C SER A 197 20.89 8.52 1.31
N ALA A 198 21.64 8.81 2.36
CA ALA A 198 22.65 7.91 2.94
C ALA A 198 22.03 6.56 3.38
N PHE A 199 20.72 6.54 3.61
CA PHE A 199 19.98 5.36 4.00
C PHE A 199 19.89 4.30 2.88
N ILE A 200 19.87 4.72 1.61
CA ILE A 200 19.63 3.87 0.43
C ILE A 200 20.94 3.50 -0.28
N LYS A 201 21.89 4.44 -0.35
CA LYS A 201 23.10 4.33 -1.19
C LYS A 201 23.88 3.04 -0.90
N GLY A 202 24.09 2.23 -1.93
CA GLY A 202 24.92 1.01 -1.87
C GLY A 202 24.29 -0.19 -1.15
N LYS A 203 23.02 -0.15 -0.76
CA LYS A 203 22.33 -1.27 -0.10
C LYS A 203 21.49 -2.07 -1.07
N LYS A 204 21.45 -3.39 -0.87
CA LYS A 204 20.51 -4.29 -1.53
C LYS A 204 19.25 -4.43 -0.69
N PHE A 205 18.10 -4.41 -1.34
CA PHE A 205 16.80 -4.51 -0.69
C PHE A 205 16.04 -5.75 -1.21
N PRO A 206 15.05 -6.24 -0.46
CA PRO A 206 14.16 -7.29 -0.93
C PRO A 206 13.44 -6.89 -2.21
N SER A 207 13.19 -7.85 -3.09
CA SER A 207 12.39 -7.63 -4.30
C SER A 207 10.93 -7.35 -3.98
N SER A 208 10.24 -6.60 -4.84
CA SER A 208 8.80 -6.38 -4.75
C SER A 208 8.00 -7.68 -4.75
N LEU A 209 8.46 -8.71 -5.46
CA LEU A 209 7.84 -10.04 -5.47
C LEU A 209 7.87 -10.70 -4.09
N SER A 210 9.02 -10.71 -3.41
CA SER A 210 9.13 -11.28 -2.06
C SER A 210 8.18 -10.60 -1.06
N VAL A 211 8.04 -9.28 -1.15
CA VAL A 211 7.11 -8.50 -0.32
C VAL A 211 5.65 -8.84 -0.66
N ALA A 212 5.33 -8.98 -1.95
CA ALA A 212 3.98 -9.30 -2.41
C ALA A 212 3.54 -10.71 -1.97
N GLU A 213 4.41 -11.71 -2.11
CA GLU A 213 4.13 -13.09 -1.66
C GLU A 213 3.90 -13.16 -0.15
N TYR A 214 4.75 -12.49 0.63
CA TYR A 214 4.57 -12.38 2.08
C TYR A 214 3.27 -11.66 2.45
N GLY A 215 2.96 -10.56 1.77
CA GLY A 215 1.74 -9.79 1.99
C GLY A 215 0.49 -10.62 1.69
N TYR A 216 0.43 -11.26 0.54
CA TYR A 216 -0.68 -12.14 0.16
C TYR A 216 -0.90 -13.27 1.18
N LYS A 217 0.16 -13.99 1.55
CA LYS A 217 0.08 -15.05 2.56
C LYS A 217 -0.43 -14.53 3.90
N SER A 218 0.07 -13.38 4.37
CA SER A 218 -0.34 -12.77 5.62
C SER A 218 -1.81 -12.32 5.59
N MET A 219 -2.27 -11.73 4.48
CA MET A 219 -3.66 -11.34 4.27
C MET A 219 -4.60 -12.55 4.30
N MET A 220 -4.24 -13.62 3.60
CA MET A 220 -5.06 -14.84 3.56
C MET A 220 -5.14 -15.55 4.92
N GLN A 221 -4.13 -15.37 5.77
CA GLN A 221 -4.11 -15.85 7.16
C GLN A 221 -4.85 -14.92 8.13
N GLY A 222 -5.36 -13.77 7.68
CA GLY A 222 -6.03 -12.78 8.53
C GLY A 222 -5.09 -12.06 9.51
N LYS A 223 -3.80 -11.99 9.21
CA LYS A 223 -2.81 -11.31 10.07
C LYS A 223 -3.02 -9.81 10.01
N THR A 224 -3.32 -9.17 11.15
CA THR A 224 -3.62 -7.73 11.21
C THR A 224 -2.42 -6.86 10.83
N VAL A 225 -1.22 -7.14 11.36
CA VAL A 225 0.00 -6.40 11.03
C VAL A 225 1.05 -7.37 10.48
N ALA A 226 1.48 -7.14 9.24
CA ALA A 226 2.42 -7.97 8.51
C ALA A 226 3.70 -7.18 8.17
N ILE A 227 4.73 -7.28 8.99
CA ILE A 227 6.02 -6.62 8.80
C ILE A 227 6.93 -7.58 8.03
N HIS A 228 7.36 -7.17 6.81
CA HIS A 228 8.26 -7.99 6.00
C HIS A 228 9.72 -7.83 6.43
N GLY A 229 10.37 -8.96 6.71
CA GLY A 229 11.77 -9.03 7.13
C GLY A 229 11.97 -8.97 8.64
N THR A 230 12.78 -9.91 9.16
CA THR A 230 13.02 -10.06 10.61
C THR A 230 13.68 -8.83 11.22
N GLY A 231 14.65 -8.21 10.55
CA GLY A 231 15.27 -6.96 11.01
C GLY A 231 14.28 -5.81 11.14
N ASN A 232 13.37 -5.68 10.16
CA ASN A 232 12.30 -4.68 10.18
C ASN A 232 11.32 -4.94 11.33
N TYR A 233 11.00 -6.19 11.60
CA TYR A 233 10.14 -6.57 12.73
C TYR A 233 10.74 -6.14 14.07
N PHE A 234 12.03 -6.41 14.28
CA PHE A 234 12.72 -5.98 15.52
C PHE A 234 12.76 -4.45 15.64
N LEU A 235 13.13 -3.73 14.57
CA LEU A 235 13.18 -2.27 14.58
C LEU A 235 11.81 -1.64 14.88
N ALA A 236 10.75 -2.11 14.25
CA ALA A 236 9.39 -1.62 14.47
C ALA A 236 8.93 -1.79 15.93
N ASN A 237 9.30 -2.90 16.59
CA ASN A 237 8.92 -3.16 17.97
C ASN A 237 9.85 -2.47 18.98
N LEU A 238 11.13 -2.30 18.66
CA LEU A 238 12.12 -1.65 19.52
C LEU A 238 11.72 -0.20 19.85
N ASN A 239 11.07 0.50 18.92
CA ASN A 239 10.60 1.88 19.12
C ASN A 239 9.61 2.03 20.29
N ARG A 240 8.99 0.96 20.76
CA ARG A 240 8.08 0.96 21.93
C ARG A 240 8.84 1.10 23.25
N PHE A 241 10.11 0.76 23.27
CA PHE A 241 10.97 0.73 24.47
C PHE A 241 11.97 1.89 24.53
N VAL A 242 12.05 2.71 23.46
CA VAL A 242 12.99 3.82 23.36
C VAL A 242 12.24 5.15 23.50
N PRO A 243 12.75 6.12 24.29
CA PRO A 243 12.15 7.46 24.36
C PRO A 243 12.01 8.11 22.99
N ARG A 244 10.84 8.63 22.66
CA ARG A 244 10.52 9.16 21.31
C ARG A 244 11.53 10.20 20.79
N LYS A 245 12.06 11.06 21.67
CA LYS A 245 13.10 12.06 21.31
C LYS A 245 14.39 11.42 20.77
N TRP A 246 14.76 10.24 21.27
CA TRP A 246 15.93 9.52 20.79
C TRP A 246 15.69 8.90 19.43
N VAL A 247 14.48 8.36 19.21
CA VAL A 247 14.08 7.85 17.90
C VAL A 247 14.18 8.95 16.85
N VAL A 248 13.66 10.16 17.12
CA VAL A 248 13.78 11.31 16.19
C VAL A 248 15.25 11.62 15.90
N GLY A 249 16.12 11.65 16.92
CA GLY A 249 17.55 11.92 16.74
C GLY A 249 18.26 10.87 15.87
N ILE A 250 17.96 9.60 16.09
CA ILE A 250 18.53 8.49 15.31
C ILE A 250 18.04 8.54 13.86
N THR A 251 16.74 8.65 13.64
CA THR A 251 16.15 8.71 12.29
C THR A 251 16.62 9.95 11.53
N SER A 252 16.77 11.10 12.20
CA SER A 252 17.33 12.32 11.58
C SER A 252 18.73 12.07 11.03
N LYS A 253 19.60 11.41 11.78
CA LYS A 253 20.95 11.08 11.32
C LYS A 253 20.96 10.10 10.14
N LEU A 254 20.08 9.10 10.18
CA LEU A 254 19.98 8.08 9.13
C LEU A 254 19.40 8.64 7.82
N MET A 255 18.50 9.64 7.91
CA MET A 255 17.78 10.19 6.76
C MET A 255 18.46 11.41 6.14
N ARG A 256 19.59 11.91 6.68
CA ARG A 256 20.33 13.03 6.06
C ARG A 256 20.77 12.67 4.65
N LYS A 257 20.88 13.70 3.79
CA LYS A 257 21.54 13.56 2.48
C LYS A 257 22.96 13.05 2.70
N ALA A 258 23.40 12.13 1.86
CA ALA A 258 24.80 11.73 1.80
C ALA A 258 25.61 12.95 1.34
N THR A 259 26.42 13.51 2.22
CA THR A 259 27.43 14.54 1.86
C THR A 259 28.49 13.91 0.98
#